data_2e022a5041af3a13edf80c905b6c7bc0
#
_entry.id   2e022a5041af3a13edf80c905b6c7bc0
#
_cell.length_a   1.000
_cell.length_b   1.000
_cell.length_c   1.000
_cell.angle_alpha   90.00
_cell.angle_beta   90.00
_cell.angle_gamma   90.00
#
_symmetry.space_group_name_H-M   'P 1'
#
loop_
_entity.id
_entity.type
_entity.pdbx_description
1 polymer ?
#
loop_
_entity_poly.entity_id
_entity_poly.type
_entity_poly.pdbx_seq_one_letter_code
_entity_poly.pdbx_strand_id
1 'polypeptide(L)'
;MPKQVFFAWNNALTDIPKENKVDIAVDGSFTCRMQLQHPILNRLGFSKNEQVQYFLMPGETLHMTLKQGADGHWNCDYSAESSAKQVERLLKESFDFTNEYRIMLSDKSDLKHHTAICDSLIRTTLDRVNALADAKQFTSYERQLAQAMAASMICSGFFFRHGSLMREDLMRALSDSTFNAELCAPEYYAPLKYLPLNVPILFVPYCYSQLVESLDKTPACALASSFLYYAQEQQLLRQAMNRMLGDEDNLLTQMAMMQSLPRGLTAAKEAYEHRSQALADTTLTEEERAEWEKAYVPLDTVRYRALDGIKQTELRKEAERLFAVTFDESFTYPIPEGDGKALLEKIIQPYRGKFVLIDFWAMWCGPCKQAIEKSRELRSQLKDNPDLRLIFIAQEDQPKSNETYKQYVSENLLGADCYPISRKELDQLMELLQFRGIPHYITVSPDGQILRNSLNYFSNNNDLFMQRFIEIKGKLSKIIETRN
;
A
#
# COMPACT_ATOMS: atom_id res chain seq x y z
N MET A 1 -18.51 27.60 12.25
CA MET A 1 -18.04 26.27 12.64
C MET A 1 -17.84 25.42 11.40
N PRO A 2 -16.80 24.58 11.33
CA PRO A 2 -16.66 23.60 10.27
C PRO A 2 -17.89 22.68 10.25
N LYS A 3 -18.29 22.20 9.08
CA LYS A 3 -19.42 21.27 8.94
C LYS A 3 -18.98 19.82 9.05
N GLN A 4 -17.70 19.55 8.83
CA GLN A 4 -17.11 18.20 8.81
C GLN A 4 -15.74 18.22 9.44
N VAL A 5 -15.34 17.07 9.97
CA VAL A 5 -13.97 16.74 10.39
C VAL A 5 -13.44 15.59 9.56
N PHE A 6 -12.13 15.58 9.35
CA PHE A 6 -11.44 14.60 8.52
C PHE A 6 -10.43 13.83 9.37
N PHE A 7 -10.55 12.52 9.38
CA PHE A 7 -9.59 11.61 9.99
C PHE A 7 -8.88 10.84 8.89
N ALA A 8 -7.57 10.87 8.89
CA ALA A 8 -6.78 10.04 7.99
C ALA A 8 -5.83 9.15 8.83
N TRP A 9 -5.71 7.88 8.49
CA TRP A 9 -4.74 6.97 9.08
C TRP A 9 -4.39 5.84 8.12
N ASN A 10 -3.23 5.23 8.31
CA ASN A 10 -2.79 4.07 7.53
C ASN A 10 -2.71 2.84 8.41
N ASN A 11 -3.03 1.68 7.83
CA ASN A 11 -2.72 0.41 8.45
C ASN A 11 -1.25 0.09 8.19
N ALA A 12 -0.44 -0.07 9.24
CA ALA A 12 1.00 -0.29 9.13
C ALA A 12 1.36 -1.60 8.39
N LEU A 13 0.49 -2.60 8.39
CA LEU A 13 0.73 -3.87 7.71
C LEU A 13 0.38 -3.84 6.22
N THR A 14 -0.70 -3.15 5.87
CA THR A 14 -1.23 -3.14 4.50
C THR A 14 -0.95 -1.85 3.76
N ASP A 15 -0.55 -0.80 4.47
CA ASP A 15 -0.35 0.57 3.97
C ASP A 15 -1.56 1.12 3.17
N ILE A 16 -2.75 0.58 3.42
CA ILE A 16 -3.98 1.09 2.81
C ILE A 16 -4.39 2.36 3.55
N PRO A 17 -4.34 3.53 2.90
CA PRO A 17 -4.78 4.76 3.52
C PRO A 17 -6.28 4.71 3.77
N LYS A 18 -6.68 5.12 4.96
CA LYS A 18 -8.08 5.27 5.35
C LYS A 18 -8.37 6.74 5.65
N GLU A 19 -9.48 7.23 5.16
CA GLU A 19 -9.99 8.55 5.45
C GLU A 19 -11.46 8.47 5.82
N ASN A 20 -11.82 9.03 6.98
CA ASN A 20 -13.21 9.22 7.37
C ASN A 20 -13.55 10.71 7.40
N LYS A 21 -14.56 11.09 6.66
CA LYS A 21 -15.25 12.39 6.77
C LYS A 21 -16.44 12.22 7.69
N VAL A 22 -16.47 12.99 8.75
CA VAL A 22 -17.54 12.91 9.76
C VAL A 22 -18.24 14.24 9.82
N ASP A 23 -19.57 14.22 9.68
CA ASP A 23 -20.40 15.41 9.84
C ASP A 23 -20.44 15.82 11.30
N ILE A 24 -20.37 17.13 11.53
CA ILE A 24 -20.56 17.73 12.85
C ILE A 24 -22.04 18.00 13.02
N ALA A 25 -22.64 17.45 14.09
CA ALA A 25 -24.03 17.67 14.43
C ALA A 25 -24.31 19.13 14.82
N VAL A 26 -25.58 19.50 14.88
CA VAL A 26 -26.01 20.88 15.20
C VAL A 26 -25.55 21.34 16.58
N ASP A 27 -25.41 20.41 17.52
CA ASP A 27 -24.89 20.63 18.87
C ASP A 27 -23.35 20.69 18.94
N GLY A 28 -22.66 20.52 17.79
CA GLY A 28 -21.22 20.52 17.70
C GLY A 28 -20.56 19.16 17.98
N SER A 29 -21.33 18.10 18.24
CA SER A 29 -20.80 16.77 18.49
C SER A 29 -20.47 16.03 17.19
N PHE A 30 -19.51 15.11 17.27
CA PHE A 30 -19.20 14.15 16.21
C PHE A 30 -18.69 12.84 16.81
N THR A 31 -18.84 11.75 16.08
CA THR A 31 -18.31 10.43 16.48
C THR A 31 -17.68 9.77 15.26
N CYS A 32 -16.45 9.29 15.41
CA CYS A 32 -15.74 8.50 14.42
C CYS A 32 -15.39 7.14 15.00
N ARG A 33 -15.67 6.07 14.29
CA ARG A 33 -15.23 4.72 14.65
C ARG A 33 -14.12 4.29 13.69
N MET A 34 -13.00 3.87 14.24
CA MET A 34 -11.83 3.42 13.50
C MET A 34 -11.47 1.99 13.90
N GLN A 35 -11.06 1.18 12.95
CA GLN A 35 -10.49 -0.13 13.23
C GLN A 35 -8.97 0.00 13.25
N LEU A 36 -8.38 -0.14 14.42
CA LEU A 36 -6.94 -0.01 14.64
C LEU A 36 -6.32 -1.35 15.02
N GLN A 37 -5.15 -1.64 14.48
CA GLN A 37 -4.33 -2.80 14.83
C GLN A 37 -3.16 -2.43 15.75
N HIS A 38 -2.80 -1.14 15.81
CA HIS A 38 -1.73 -0.60 16.65
C HIS A 38 -2.09 0.83 17.07
N PRO A 39 -1.41 1.39 18.10
CA PRO A 39 -1.58 2.78 18.46
C PRO A 39 -1.27 3.71 17.29
N ILE A 40 -2.02 4.80 17.18
CA ILE A 40 -1.78 5.82 16.17
C ILE A 40 -1.63 7.22 16.79
N LEU A 41 -0.71 8.00 16.26
CA LEU A 41 -0.61 9.44 16.43
C LEU A 41 -0.81 10.07 15.06
N ASN A 42 -1.89 10.80 14.89
CA ASN A 42 -2.25 11.38 13.61
C ASN A 42 -2.93 12.74 13.79
N ARG A 43 -3.42 13.30 12.71
CA ARG A 43 -4.06 14.61 12.67
C ARG A 43 -5.53 14.49 12.31
N LEU A 44 -6.36 15.25 13.03
CA LEU A 44 -7.74 15.54 12.70
C LEU A 44 -7.77 16.89 11.98
N GLY A 45 -8.28 16.95 10.78
CA GLY A 45 -8.37 18.16 9.97
C GLY A 45 -9.78 18.74 9.94
N PHE A 46 -9.90 20.07 9.96
CA PHE A 46 -11.12 20.83 9.69
C PHE A 46 -11.07 21.50 8.31
N SER A 47 -9.86 21.83 7.87
CA SER A 47 -9.53 22.38 6.56
C SER A 47 -8.09 22.01 6.21
N LYS A 48 -7.59 22.43 5.04
CA LYS A 48 -6.19 22.17 4.63
C LYS A 48 -5.15 22.73 5.61
N ASN A 49 -5.48 23.76 6.37
CA ASN A 49 -4.53 24.47 7.23
C ASN A 49 -4.87 24.40 8.73
N GLU A 50 -6.03 23.79 9.08
CA GLU A 50 -6.50 23.72 10.46
C GLU A 50 -6.59 22.27 10.88
N GLN A 51 -5.67 21.85 11.73
CA GLN A 51 -5.52 20.47 12.19
C GLN A 51 -5.17 20.44 13.68
N VAL A 52 -5.64 19.42 14.38
CA VAL A 52 -5.20 19.06 15.71
C VAL A 52 -4.67 17.64 15.72
N GLN A 53 -3.68 17.38 16.58
CA GLN A 53 -3.15 16.03 16.73
C GLN A 53 -4.03 15.22 17.70
N TYR A 54 -4.09 13.92 17.50
CA TYR A 54 -4.70 13.00 18.44
C TYR A 54 -3.88 11.71 18.55
N PHE A 55 -4.02 11.05 19.68
CA PHE A 55 -3.42 9.74 19.95
C PHE A 55 -4.54 8.79 20.36
N LEU A 56 -4.55 7.58 19.78
CA LEU A 56 -5.59 6.60 20.01
C LEU A 56 -5.01 5.19 20.05
N MET A 57 -5.44 4.41 21.04
CA MET A 57 -5.06 3.00 21.19
C MET A 57 -6.14 2.08 20.62
N PRO A 58 -5.79 0.88 20.14
CA PRO A 58 -6.77 -0.15 19.79
C PRO A 58 -7.69 -0.48 20.98
N GLY A 59 -9.00 -0.56 20.71
CA GLY A 59 -10.01 -0.86 21.72
C GLY A 59 -10.39 0.30 22.64
N GLU A 60 -9.80 1.48 22.47
CA GLU A 60 -10.07 2.66 23.28
C GLU A 60 -11.19 3.52 22.69
N THR A 61 -11.93 4.23 23.57
CA THR A 61 -12.80 5.33 23.20
C THR A 61 -12.16 6.63 23.65
N LEU A 62 -11.72 7.45 22.67
CA LEU A 62 -11.15 8.76 22.95
C LEU A 62 -12.25 9.83 22.98
N HIS A 63 -12.43 10.46 24.16
CA HIS A 63 -13.24 11.66 24.30
C HIS A 63 -12.36 12.91 24.23
N MET A 64 -12.67 13.78 23.26
CA MET A 64 -11.95 15.04 23.03
C MET A 64 -12.92 16.22 22.92
N THR A 65 -12.50 17.35 23.44
CA THR A 65 -13.23 18.61 23.27
C THR A 65 -12.36 19.59 22.50
N LEU A 66 -12.88 20.11 21.40
CA LEU A 66 -12.19 21.03 20.52
C LEU A 66 -12.73 22.45 20.73
N LYS A 67 -11.83 23.41 20.96
CA LYS A 67 -12.17 24.81 21.15
C LYS A 67 -11.27 25.69 20.28
N GLN A 68 -11.85 26.63 19.56
CA GLN A 68 -11.09 27.63 18.85
C GLN A 68 -10.66 28.73 19.83
N GLY A 69 -9.36 29.00 19.91
CA GLY A 69 -8.79 30.07 20.71
C GLY A 69 -9.06 31.45 20.11
N ALA A 70 -8.80 32.50 20.87
CA ALA A 70 -8.92 33.89 20.41
C ALA A 70 -7.94 34.23 19.26
N ASP A 71 -6.86 33.45 19.12
CA ASP A 71 -5.87 33.50 18.04
C ASP A 71 -6.30 32.76 16.76
N GLY A 72 -7.50 32.16 16.78
CA GLY A 72 -8.04 31.36 15.68
C GLY A 72 -7.55 29.92 15.62
N HIS A 73 -6.58 29.53 16.44
CA HIS A 73 -6.08 28.16 16.49
C HIS A 73 -7.01 27.22 17.27
N TRP A 74 -7.08 25.96 16.82
CA TRP A 74 -7.85 24.95 17.52
C TRP A 74 -7.02 24.32 18.63
N ASN A 75 -7.60 24.26 19.82
CA ASN A 75 -7.06 23.56 21.00
C ASN A 75 -7.89 22.32 21.26
N CYS A 76 -7.26 21.27 21.77
CA CYS A 76 -7.89 20.03 22.10
C CYS A 76 -7.66 19.67 23.58
N ASP A 77 -8.75 19.41 24.29
CA ASP A 77 -8.72 18.84 25.64
C ASP A 77 -9.12 17.38 25.56
N TYR A 78 -8.33 16.50 26.19
CA TYR A 78 -8.55 15.05 26.23
C TYR A 78 -9.07 14.62 27.61
N SER A 79 -9.95 13.60 27.64
CA SER A 79 -10.42 13.01 28.89
C SER A 79 -9.24 12.50 29.73
N ALA A 80 -9.34 12.63 31.04
CA ALA A 80 -8.25 12.28 31.98
C ALA A 80 -7.82 10.81 31.90
N GLU A 81 -8.73 9.94 31.52
CA GLU A 81 -8.54 8.48 31.44
C GLU A 81 -8.00 8.03 30.08
N SER A 82 -7.92 8.92 29.10
CA SER A 82 -7.49 8.57 27.75
C SER A 82 -5.97 8.40 27.65
N SER A 83 -5.54 7.50 26.74
CA SER A 83 -4.12 7.36 26.40
C SER A 83 -3.53 8.65 25.80
N ALA A 84 -4.36 9.46 25.13
CA ALA A 84 -3.96 10.78 24.63
C ALA A 84 -3.51 11.72 25.75
N LYS A 85 -4.04 11.57 26.97
CA LYS A 85 -3.62 12.37 28.13
C LYS A 85 -2.18 12.08 28.56
N GLN A 86 -1.70 10.86 28.33
CA GLN A 86 -0.32 10.46 28.65
C GLN A 86 0.73 11.11 27.74
N VAL A 87 0.29 11.56 26.55
CA VAL A 87 1.13 12.23 25.54
C VAL A 87 0.63 13.65 25.23
N GLU A 88 -0.12 14.25 26.15
CA GLU A 88 -0.80 15.53 25.92
C GLU A 88 0.18 16.68 25.65
N ARG A 89 1.34 16.69 26.28
CA ARG A 89 2.35 17.74 26.08
C ARG A 89 2.88 17.69 24.65
N LEU A 90 3.15 16.49 24.14
CA LEU A 90 3.56 16.29 22.75
C LEU A 90 2.44 16.68 21.78
N LEU A 91 1.17 16.31 22.07
CA LEU A 91 0.04 16.64 21.21
C LEU A 91 -0.26 18.14 21.11
N LYS A 92 0.13 18.91 22.14
CA LYS A 92 0.01 20.39 22.14
C LYS A 92 1.08 21.09 21.32
N GLU A 93 2.19 20.37 21.02
CA GLU A 93 3.25 20.92 20.19
C GLU A 93 3.03 20.55 18.72
N SER A 94 3.14 21.55 17.86
CA SER A 94 2.93 21.36 16.43
C SER A 94 4.24 20.90 15.77
N PHE A 95 4.58 19.61 15.90
CA PHE A 95 5.72 19.04 15.19
C PHE A 95 5.45 18.94 13.70
N ASP A 96 6.23 19.64 12.91
CA ASP A 96 6.21 19.55 11.44
C ASP A 96 7.66 19.42 10.94
N PHE A 97 7.95 18.27 10.36
CA PHE A 97 9.26 17.96 9.76
C PHE A 97 9.19 17.90 8.22
N THR A 98 8.16 18.51 7.64
CA THR A 98 7.97 18.54 6.18
C THR A 98 9.12 19.27 5.48
N ASN A 99 9.69 20.30 6.12
CA ASN A 99 10.81 21.03 5.54
C ASN A 99 12.07 20.15 5.45
N GLU A 100 12.38 19.42 6.52
CA GLU A 100 13.51 18.49 6.56
C GLU A 100 13.34 17.36 5.53
N TYR A 101 12.14 16.81 5.41
CA TYR A 101 11.80 15.87 4.34
C TYR A 101 12.04 16.45 2.94
N ARG A 102 11.60 17.68 2.69
CA ARG A 102 11.81 18.36 1.40
C ARG A 102 13.28 18.64 1.10
N ILE A 103 14.07 18.99 2.12
CA ILE A 103 15.52 19.16 1.96
C ILE A 103 16.12 17.86 1.42
N MET A 104 15.78 16.72 2.02
CA MET A 104 16.26 15.43 1.56
C MET A 104 15.80 15.09 0.13
N LEU A 105 14.53 15.36 -0.19
CA LEU A 105 14.01 15.14 -1.55
C LEU A 105 14.65 16.01 -2.62
N SER A 106 15.05 17.23 -2.30
CA SER A 106 15.58 18.20 -3.26
C SER A 106 17.10 18.12 -3.42
N ASP A 107 17.80 17.45 -2.51
CA ASP A 107 19.25 17.30 -2.57
C ASP A 107 19.64 16.43 -3.77
N LYS A 108 20.61 16.91 -4.57
CA LYS A 108 21.10 16.26 -5.80
C LYS A 108 22.52 15.73 -5.69
N SER A 109 23.08 15.72 -4.48
CA SER A 109 24.43 15.23 -4.24
C SER A 109 24.55 13.71 -4.41
N ASP A 110 25.77 13.22 -4.51
CA ASP A 110 26.08 11.79 -4.49
C ASP A 110 25.73 11.16 -3.13
N LEU A 111 25.75 9.83 -3.07
CA LEU A 111 25.37 9.08 -1.85
C LEU A 111 26.14 9.53 -0.61
N LYS A 112 27.44 9.77 -0.72
CA LYS A 112 28.29 10.13 0.41
C LYS A 112 27.88 11.49 0.99
N HIS A 113 27.69 12.48 0.14
CA HIS A 113 27.24 13.82 0.55
C HIS A 113 25.78 13.78 1.03
N HIS A 114 24.92 13.08 0.34
CA HIS A 114 23.52 12.91 0.72
C HIS A 114 23.39 12.28 2.12
N THR A 115 24.17 11.21 2.41
CA THR A 115 24.24 10.59 3.73
C THR A 115 24.75 11.55 4.80
N ALA A 116 25.78 12.36 4.49
CA ALA A 116 26.31 13.34 5.43
C ALA A 116 25.31 14.46 5.74
N ILE A 117 24.57 14.94 4.74
CA ILE A 117 23.48 15.91 4.91
C ILE A 117 22.38 15.31 5.80
N CYS A 118 21.96 14.08 5.52
CA CYS A 118 20.96 13.36 6.32
C CYS A 118 21.38 13.23 7.79
N ASP A 119 22.60 12.78 8.05
CA ASP A 119 23.16 12.61 9.39
C ASP A 119 23.19 13.96 10.15
N SER A 120 23.66 15.02 9.50
CA SER A 120 23.69 16.37 10.08
C SER A 120 22.27 16.88 10.38
N LEU A 121 21.36 16.69 9.44
CA LEU A 121 19.98 17.16 9.58
C LEU A 121 19.23 16.42 10.70
N ILE A 122 19.41 15.10 10.81
CA ILE A 122 18.83 14.33 11.92
C ILE A 122 19.38 14.84 13.26
N ARG A 123 20.70 14.96 13.42
CA ARG A 123 21.31 15.41 14.68
C ARG A 123 20.78 16.78 15.10
N THR A 124 20.84 17.77 14.22
CA THR A 124 20.37 19.13 14.54
C THR A 124 18.87 19.16 14.85
N THR A 125 18.07 18.32 14.19
CA THR A 125 16.64 18.23 14.47
C THR A 125 16.39 17.53 15.80
N LEU A 126 17.11 16.45 16.12
CA LEU A 126 17.01 15.77 17.42
C LEU A 126 17.45 16.68 18.58
N ASP A 127 18.50 17.49 18.41
CA ASP A 127 18.91 18.49 19.41
C ASP A 127 17.80 19.52 19.68
N ARG A 128 17.14 20.01 18.61
CA ARG A 128 15.98 20.90 18.72
C ARG A 128 14.80 20.23 19.42
N VAL A 129 14.49 18.96 19.06
CA VAL A 129 13.44 18.17 19.70
C VAL A 129 13.74 17.97 21.19
N ASN A 130 14.98 17.65 21.55
CA ASN A 130 15.40 17.45 22.94
C ASN A 130 15.30 18.73 23.76
N ALA A 131 15.77 19.86 23.22
CA ALA A 131 15.65 21.16 23.88
C ALA A 131 14.17 21.53 24.13
N LEU A 132 13.29 21.28 23.16
CA LEU A 132 11.87 21.52 23.34
C LEU A 132 11.27 20.57 24.39
N ALA A 133 11.65 19.28 24.34
CA ALA A 133 11.19 18.28 25.31
C ALA A 133 11.59 18.64 26.74
N ASP A 134 12.79 19.18 26.96
CA ASP A 134 13.24 19.69 28.24
C ASP A 134 12.43 20.91 28.69
N ALA A 135 12.27 21.90 27.80
CA ALA A 135 11.51 23.12 28.07
C ALA A 135 10.03 22.84 28.41
N LYS A 136 9.43 21.84 27.75
CA LYS A 136 8.02 21.45 27.93
C LYS A 136 7.84 20.31 28.93
N GLN A 137 8.92 19.84 29.53
CA GLN A 137 8.91 18.73 30.51
C GLN A 137 8.24 17.45 29.99
N PHE A 138 8.60 17.04 28.76
CA PHE A 138 8.10 15.81 28.17
C PHE A 138 8.45 14.59 29.03
N THR A 139 7.54 13.63 29.10
CA THR A 139 7.85 12.30 29.62
C THR A 139 8.89 11.61 28.69
N SER A 140 9.50 10.54 29.20
CA SER A 140 10.42 9.72 28.38
C SER A 140 9.71 9.19 27.10
N TYR A 141 8.45 8.80 27.23
CA TYR A 141 7.66 8.30 26.09
C TYR A 141 7.36 9.39 25.05
N GLU A 142 6.92 10.57 25.50
CA GLU A 142 6.68 11.73 24.60
C GLU A 142 7.96 12.13 23.85
N ARG A 143 9.10 12.14 24.54
CA ARG A 143 10.41 12.43 23.93
C ARG A 143 10.75 11.40 22.85
N GLN A 144 10.62 10.10 23.16
CA GLN A 144 10.89 9.04 22.20
C GLN A 144 9.98 9.12 20.97
N LEU A 145 8.69 9.42 21.16
CA LEU A 145 7.77 9.64 20.03
C LEU A 145 8.21 10.79 19.15
N ALA A 146 8.55 11.95 19.73
CA ALA A 146 9.00 13.13 18.98
C ALA A 146 10.29 12.86 18.21
N GLN A 147 11.24 12.15 18.82
CA GLN A 147 12.48 11.73 18.18
C GLN A 147 12.22 10.75 17.01
N ALA A 148 11.34 9.75 17.23
CA ALA A 148 10.96 8.81 16.21
C ALA A 148 10.26 9.49 15.02
N MET A 149 9.38 10.46 15.28
CA MET A 149 8.75 11.27 14.23
C MET A 149 9.78 12.02 13.38
N ALA A 150 10.71 12.73 14.02
CA ALA A 150 11.73 13.48 13.34
C ALA A 150 12.63 12.60 12.48
N ALA A 151 13.19 11.55 13.08
CA ALA A 151 14.09 10.64 12.38
C ALA A 151 13.38 9.88 11.25
N SER A 152 12.16 9.38 11.47
CA SER A 152 11.38 8.69 10.44
C SER A 152 11.11 9.57 9.23
N MET A 153 10.74 10.83 9.43
CA MET A 153 10.44 11.76 8.35
C MET A 153 11.66 12.10 7.50
N ILE A 154 12.81 12.35 8.15
CA ILE A 154 14.06 12.65 7.46
C ILE A 154 14.57 11.42 6.71
N CYS A 155 14.60 10.26 7.34
CA CYS A 155 14.98 9.00 6.71
C CYS A 155 14.06 8.65 5.53
N SER A 156 12.77 8.93 5.64
CA SER A 156 11.82 8.74 4.56
C SER A 156 12.20 9.57 3.32
N GLY A 157 12.53 10.85 3.51
CA GLY A 157 13.02 11.72 2.42
C GLY A 157 14.31 11.19 1.78
N PHE A 158 15.25 10.74 2.61
CA PHE A 158 16.52 10.16 2.18
C PHE A 158 16.31 8.93 1.30
N PHE A 159 15.59 7.92 1.78
CA PHE A 159 15.39 6.68 1.05
C PHE A 159 14.49 6.83 -0.17
N PHE A 160 13.47 7.68 -0.09
CA PHE A 160 12.58 7.93 -1.23
C PHE A 160 13.35 8.50 -2.42
N ARG A 161 14.17 9.50 -2.18
CA ARG A 161 14.96 10.17 -3.21
C ARG A 161 16.02 9.24 -3.79
N HIS A 162 16.85 8.70 -2.91
CA HIS A 162 18.01 7.93 -3.34
C HIS A 162 17.63 6.54 -3.84
N GLY A 163 16.64 5.89 -3.22
CA GLY A 163 16.13 4.60 -3.66
C GLY A 163 15.56 4.62 -5.06
N SER A 164 14.87 5.70 -5.44
CA SER A 164 14.36 5.85 -6.81
C SER A 164 15.48 5.91 -7.86
N LEU A 165 16.55 6.67 -7.58
CA LEU A 165 17.71 6.78 -8.48
C LEU A 165 18.47 5.46 -8.59
N MET A 166 18.75 4.82 -7.45
CA MET A 166 19.47 3.54 -7.43
C MET A 166 18.66 2.41 -8.07
N ARG A 167 17.32 2.48 -8.03
CA ARG A 167 16.46 1.49 -8.69
C ARG A 167 16.61 1.54 -10.21
N GLU A 168 16.75 2.73 -10.81
CA GLU A 168 17.00 2.87 -12.24
C GLU A 168 18.36 2.25 -12.63
N ASP A 169 19.39 2.49 -11.83
CA ASP A 169 20.71 1.91 -12.02
C ASP A 169 20.72 0.39 -11.83
N LEU A 170 19.97 -0.10 -10.84
CA LEU A 170 19.77 -1.53 -10.61
C LEU A 170 19.09 -2.20 -11.82
N MET A 171 18.01 -1.61 -12.33
CA MET A 171 17.29 -2.17 -13.49
C MET A 171 18.18 -2.22 -14.73
N ARG A 172 19.06 -1.22 -14.90
CA ARG A 172 20.09 -1.26 -15.96
C ARG A 172 21.12 -2.39 -15.74
N ALA A 173 21.63 -2.54 -14.51
CA ALA A 173 22.58 -3.59 -14.19
C ALA A 173 21.98 -5.00 -14.36
N LEU A 174 20.71 -5.19 -14.02
CA LEU A 174 20.00 -6.46 -14.24
C LEU A 174 19.82 -6.79 -15.72
N SER A 175 19.54 -5.77 -16.56
CA SER A 175 19.42 -5.97 -18.01
C SER A 175 20.72 -6.40 -18.69
N ASP A 176 21.86 -5.98 -18.11
CA ASP A 176 23.20 -6.30 -18.61
C ASP A 176 23.81 -7.60 -18.02
N SER A 177 23.03 -8.37 -17.26
CA SER A 177 23.43 -9.59 -16.56
C SER A 177 24.54 -9.38 -15.52
N THR A 178 24.89 -8.14 -15.18
CA THR A 178 25.89 -7.78 -14.20
C THR A 178 25.23 -7.27 -12.93
N PHE A 179 25.17 -8.12 -11.92
CA PHE A 179 24.70 -7.74 -10.60
C PHE A 179 25.83 -7.06 -9.81
N ASN A 180 25.58 -5.86 -9.31
CA ASN A 180 26.53 -5.17 -8.45
C ASN A 180 26.02 -5.14 -6.99
N ALA A 181 26.63 -5.97 -6.14
CA ALA A 181 26.32 -6.04 -4.70
C ALA A 181 26.62 -4.70 -3.97
N GLU A 182 27.42 -3.80 -4.56
CA GLU A 182 27.72 -2.48 -4.00
C GLU A 182 26.47 -1.58 -3.91
N LEU A 183 25.45 -1.82 -4.75
CA LEU A 183 24.17 -1.11 -4.69
C LEU A 183 23.40 -1.36 -3.38
N CYS A 184 23.78 -2.39 -2.62
CA CYS A 184 23.24 -2.72 -1.31
C CYS A 184 24.23 -2.44 -0.18
N ALA A 185 25.15 -1.48 -0.39
CA ALA A 185 26.18 -1.13 0.58
C ALA A 185 25.58 -0.75 1.94
N PRO A 186 26.18 -1.22 3.04
CA PRO A 186 25.71 -0.92 4.39
C PRO A 186 25.57 0.58 4.67
N GLU A 187 26.48 1.39 4.12
CA GLU A 187 26.53 2.85 4.29
C GLU A 187 25.26 3.54 3.84
N TYR A 188 24.54 2.94 2.88
CA TYR A 188 23.25 3.43 2.42
C TYR A 188 22.18 3.43 3.52
N TYR A 189 22.25 2.47 4.44
CA TYR A 189 21.28 2.32 5.54
C TYR A 189 21.75 3.01 6.84
N ALA A 190 22.88 3.70 6.82
CA ALA A 190 23.44 4.37 8.00
C ALA A 190 22.45 5.33 8.74
N PRO A 191 21.55 6.05 8.07
CA PRO A 191 20.58 6.90 8.77
C PRO A 191 19.64 6.15 9.71
N LEU A 192 19.41 4.85 9.49
CA LEU A 192 18.51 4.03 10.32
C LEU A 192 19.01 3.86 11.77
N LYS A 193 20.29 4.09 12.04
CA LYS A 193 20.87 4.08 13.41
C LYS A 193 20.18 5.04 14.40
N TYR A 194 19.49 6.05 13.88
CA TYR A 194 18.75 7.02 14.69
C TYR A 194 17.33 6.56 15.06
N LEU A 195 16.88 5.44 14.54
CA LEU A 195 15.55 4.91 14.77
C LEU A 195 15.55 3.79 15.83
N PRO A 196 14.51 3.70 16.66
CA PRO A 196 14.36 2.61 17.62
C PRO A 196 13.82 1.35 16.89
N LEU A 197 14.67 0.64 16.16
CA LEU A 197 14.32 -0.37 15.16
C LEU A 197 13.48 -1.56 15.66
N ASN A 198 13.52 -1.86 16.97
CA ASN A 198 12.87 -3.02 17.57
C ASN A 198 11.70 -2.70 18.50
N VAL A 199 11.30 -1.41 18.58
CA VAL A 199 10.23 -1.02 19.49
C VAL A 199 8.97 -0.59 18.75
N PRO A 200 7.78 -0.98 19.24
CA PRO A 200 6.50 -0.64 18.60
C PRO A 200 6.21 0.84 18.48
N ILE A 201 6.94 1.70 19.19
CA ILE A 201 6.80 3.15 19.11
C ILE A 201 7.00 3.69 17.68
N LEU A 202 7.74 2.97 16.81
CA LEU A 202 7.88 3.31 15.39
C LEU A 202 6.55 3.27 14.64
N PHE A 203 5.60 2.43 15.03
CA PHE A 203 4.30 2.32 14.34
C PHE A 203 3.33 3.46 14.67
N VAL A 204 3.61 4.22 15.74
CA VAL A 204 2.72 5.24 16.25
C VAL A 204 2.68 6.49 15.37
N PRO A 205 3.82 7.05 14.92
CA PRO A 205 3.82 8.26 14.10
C PRO A 205 3.27 8.01 12.70
N TYR A 206 2.48 8.95 12.18
CA TYR A 206 1.96 8.94 10.81
C TYR A 206 3.05 8.90 9.72
N CYS A 207 4.26 9.36 10.02
CA CYS A 207 5.41 9.32 9.09
C CYS A 207 6.05 7.94 8.95
N TYR A 208 5.65 6.98 9.78
CA TYR A 208 6.17 5.62 9.71
C TYR A 208 5.82 4.92 8.40
N SER A 209 4.59 5.03 7.93
CA SER A 209 4.18 4.44 6.65
C SER A 209 5.00 4.98 5.47
N GLN A 210 5.31 6.28 5.48
CA GLN A 210 6.19 6.89 4.48
C GLN A 210 7.60 6.33 4.54
N LEU A 211 8.14 6.08 5.74
CA LEU A 211 9.46 5.47 5.90
C LEU A 211 9.49 4.07 5.31
N VAL A 212 8.51 3.22 5.64
CA VAL A 212 8.47 1.85 5.15
C VAL A 212 8.26 1.81 3.63
N GLU A 213 7.38 2.66 3.09
CA GLU A 213 7.22 2.83 1.64
C GLU A 213 8.51 3.28 0.94
N SER A 214 9.28 4.14 1.59
CA SER A 214 10.55 4.62 1.05
C SER A 214 11.62 3.53 1.09
N LEU A 215 11.69 2.74 2.16
CA LEU A 215 12.58 1.59 2.26
C LEU A 215 12.26 0.50 1.22
N ASP A 216 10.98 0.28 0.93
CA ASP A 216 10.52 -0.65 -0.10
C ASP A 216 11.07 -0.30 -1.51
N LYS A 217 11.37 0.97 -1.76
CA LYS A 217 11.99 1.44 -3.01
C LYS A 217 13.50 1.29 -3.05
N THR A 218 14.12 0.89 -1.94
CA THR A 218 15.57 0.69 -1.89
C THR A 218 16.00 -0.54 -2.69
N PRO A 219 17.25 -0.58 -3.21
CA PRO A 219 17.74 -1.70 -4.00
C PRO A 219 17.66 -3.05 -3.27
N ALA A 220 18.00 -3.10 -1.98
CA ALA A 220 17.95 -4.33 -1.21
C ALA A 220 16.52 -4.88 -1.05
N CYS A 221 15.52 -4.02 -0.81
CA CYS A 221 14.12 -4.43 -0.77
C CYS A 221 13.59 -4.80 -2.15
N ALA A 222 13.91 -4.02 -3.18
CA ALA A 222 13.52 -4.31 -4.56
C ALA A 222 14.09 -5.65 -5.02
N LEU A 223 15.34 -5.94 -4.69
CA LEU A 223 15.99 -7.23 -4.96
C LEU A 223 15.34 -8.36 -4.17
N ALA A 224 15.15 -8.20 -2.86
CA ALA A 224 14.50 -9.20 -2.03
C ALA A 224 13.11 -9.59 -2.57
N SER A 225 12.33 -8.63 -3.07
CA SER A 225 11.01 -8.91 -3.65
C SER A 225 11.07 -9.51 -5.05
N SER A 226 12.02 -9.08 -5.89
CA SER A 226 12.15 -9.55 -7.28
C SER A 226 12.70 -10.96 -7.36
N PHE A 227 13.51 -11.39 -6.39
CA PHE A 227 14.25 -12.65 -6.39
C PHE A 227 13.70 -13.72 -5.44
N LEU A 228 12.45 -13.63 -5.00
CA LEU A 228 11.81 -14.78 -4.32
C LEU A 228 11.93 -16.07 -5.16
N TYR A 229 12.02 -15.91 -6.46
CA TYR A 229 12.19 -16.98 -7.42
C TYR A 229 13.67 -17.40 -7.61
N TYR A 230 14.63 -16.46 -7.51
CA TYR A 230 16.06 -16.70 -7.70
C TYR A 230 16.80 -16.80 -6.36
N ALA A 231 17.68 -17.76 -6.22
CA ALA A 231 18.04 -18.37 -4.95
C ALA A 231 18.93 -17.59 -3.98
N GLN A 232 19.65 -16.55 -4.38
CA GLN A 232 20.81 -16.09 -3.59
C GLN A 232 20.65 -14.71 -2.91
N GLU A 233 19.74 -13.87 -3.35
CA GLU A 233 19.77 -12.44 -3.01
C GLU A 233 18.73 -12.00 -1.98
N GLN A 234 17.93 -12.91 -1.44
CA GLN A 234 16.90 -12.61 -0.42
C GLN A 234 17.45 -12.00 0.87
N GLN A 235 18.71 -12.22 1.12
CA GLN A 235 19.35 -11.80 2.36
C GLN A 235 20.01 -10.42 2.25
N LEU A 236 19.99 -9.75 1.10
CA LEU A 236 20.75 -8.51 0.91
C LEU A 236 20.34 -7.39 1.87
N LEU A 237 19.04 -7.16 2.05
CA LEU A 237 18.57 -6.17 3.03
C LEU A 237 18.99 -6.58 4.45
N ARG A 238 18.76 -7.84 4.83
CA ARG A 238 19.13 -8.36 6.15
C ARG A 238 20.63 -8.28 6.37
N GLN A 239 21.42 -8.67 5.38
CA GLN A 239 22.91 -8.61 5.45
C GLN A 239 23.39 -7.15 5.55
N ALA A 240 22.79 -6.22 4.80
CA ALA A 240 23.10 -4.80 4.90
C ALA A 240 22.77 -4.28 6.30
N MET A 241 21.59 -4.63 6.84
CA MET A 241 21.18 -4.23 8.18
C MET A 241 22.07 -4.82 9.26
N ASN A 242 22.43 -6.11 9.16
CA ASN A 242 23.34 -6.73 10.12
C ASN A 242 24.72 -6.08 10.12
N ARG A 243 25.29 -5.80 8.95
CA ARG A 243 26.58 -5.12 8.82
C ARG A 243 26.59 -3.72 9.42
N MET A 244 25.47 -2.97 9.26
CA MET A 244 25.33 -1.60 9.74
C MET A 244 24.95 -1.49 11.20
N LEU A 245 24.02 -2.34 11.67
CA LEU A 245 23.32 -2.19 12.93
C LEU A 245 23.58 -3.35 13.90
N GLY A 246 24.21 -4.44 13.42
CA GLY A 246 24.39 -5.68 14.18
C GLY A 246 23.07 -6.45 14.41
N ASP A 247 21.98 -6.08 13.72
CA ASP A 247 20.67 -6.69 13.86
C ASP A 247 19.95 -6.72 12.51
N GLU A 248 19.93 -7.86 11.86
CA GLU A 248 19.27 -8.09 10.58
C GLU A 248 17.77 -8.43 10.69
N ASP A 249 17.35 -8.86 11.88
CA ASP A 249 15.98 -9.30 12.16
C ASP A 249 15.16 -8.24 12.89
N ASN A 250 15.58 -6.97 12.87
CA ASN A 250 14.84 -5.89 13.50
C ASN A 250 13.44 -5.69 12.89
N LEU A 251 12.53 -5.13 13.69
CA LEU A 251 11.13 -4.97 13.33
C LEU A 251 10.91 -4.10 12.07
N LEU A 252 11.70 -3.03 11.90
CA LEU A 252 11.61 -2.16 10.73
C LEU A 252 11.96 -2.92 9.44
N THR A 253 13.01 -3.74 9.46
CA THR A 253 13.39 -4.59 8.32
C THR A 253 12.29 -5.58 7.97
N GLN A 254 11.71 -6.24 8.98
CA GLN A 254 10.61 -7.18 8.75
C GLN A 254 9.38 -6.49 8.14
N MET A 255 9.07 -5.26 8.56
CA MET A 255 7.97 -4.49 7.97
C MET A 255 8.25 -4.08 6.53
N ALA A 256 9.48 -3.66 6.19
CA ALA A 256 9.87 -3.37 4.82
C ALA A 256 9.76 -4.62 3.93
N MET A 257 10.17 -5.78 4.44
CA MET A 257 9.97 -7.06 3.75
C MET A 257 8.49 -7.38 3.54
N MET A 258 7.63 -7.14 4.53
CA MET A 258 6.19 -7.37 4.42
C MET A 258 5.53 -6.49 3.36
N GLN A 259 5.95 -5.23 3.20
CA GLN A 259 5.41 -4.36 2.16
C GLN A 259 5.83 -4.78 0.74
N SER A 260 7.04 -5.30 0.57
CA SER A 260 7.51 -5.79 -0.73
C SER A 260 6.96 -7.19 -1.07
N LEU A 261 6.58 -7.98 -0.07
CA LEU A 261 6.19 -9.38 -0.21
C LEU A 261 5.07 -9.63 -1.25
N PRO A 262 3.96 -8.88 -1.29
CA PRO A 262 2.90 -9.13 -2.27
C PRO A 262 3.38 -9.05 -3.72
N ARG A 263 4.26 -8.08 -4.03
CA ARG A 263 4.85 -7.94 -5.37
C ARG A 263 5.78 -9.09 -5.70
N GLY A 264 6.61 -9.48 -4.74
CA GLY A 264 7.52 -10.62 -4.89
C GLY A 264 6.78 -11.93 -5.12
N LEU A 265 5.70 -12.18 -4.38
CA LEU A 265 4.86 -13.37 -4.55
C LEU A 265 4.15 -13.36 -5.91
N THR A 266 3.64 -12.22 -6.37
CA THR A 266 3.04 -12.09 -7.69
C THR A 266 4.05 -12.39 -8.80
N ALA A 267 5.24 -11.80 -8.73
CA ALA A 267 6.31 -12.06 -9.70
C ALA A 267 6.75 -13.54 -9.70
N ALA A 268 6.86 -14.16 -8.52
CA ALA A 268 7.18 -15.57 -8.40
C ALA A 268 6.09 -16.47 -9.00
N LYS A 269 4.82 -16.11 -8.81
CA LYS A 269 3.69 -16.83 -9.41
C LYS A 269 3.68 -16.71 -10.94
N GLU A 270 3.87 -15.49 -11.47
CA GLU A 270 3.95 -15.26 -12.93
C GLU A 270 5.10 -16.08 -13.56
N ALA A 271 6.28 -16.09 -12.90
CA ALA A 271 7.41 -16.90 -13.35
C ALA A 271 7.08 -18.40 -13.32
N TYR A 272 6.40 -18.88 -12.30
CA TYR A 272 5.95 -20.27 -12.17
C TYR A 272 4.94 -20.65 -13.26
N GLU A 273 3.95 -19.81 -13.52
CA GLU A 273 2.95 -20.02 -14.58
C GLU A 273 3.58 -19.99 -15.96
N HIS A 274 4.47 -19.05 -16.23
CA HIS A 274 5.17 -18.93 -17.52
C HIS A 274 6.05 -20.16 -17.81
N ARG A 275 6.77 -20.64 -16.80
CA ARG A 275 7.55 -21.89 -16.91
C ARG A 275 6.62 -23.08 -17.19
N SER A 276 5.52 -23.20 -16.47
CA SER A 276 4.58 -24.31 -16.67
C SER A 276 3.99 -24.31 -18.07
N GLN A 277 3.69 -23.14 -18.64
CA GLN A 277 3.26 -22.97 -20.03
C GLN A 277 4.37 -23.35 -21.02
N ALA A 278 5.60 -22.88 -20.80
CA ALA A 278 6.74 -23.22 -21.65
C ALA A 278 6.99 -24.74 -21.66
N LEU A 279 7.02 -25.41 -20.52
CA LEU A 279 7.21 -26.85 -20.44
C LEU A 279 6.06 -27.69 -21.03
N ALA A 280 4.88 -27.12 -21.17
CA ALA A 280 3.75 -27.73 -21.87
C ALA A 280 3.89 -27.64 -23.40
N ASP A 281 4.79 -26.80 -23.92
CA ASP A 281 5.08 -26.70 -25.33
C ASP A 281 5.83 -27.96 -25.81
N THR A 282 5.20 -28.71 -26.70
CA THR A 282 5.75 -29.93 -27.27
C THR A 282 6.80 -29.70 -28.35
N THR A 283 6.99 -28.45 -28.78
CA THR A 283 7.98 -28.06 -29.80
C THR A 283 9.36 -27.72 -29.23
N LEU A 284 9.47 -27.61 -27.89
CA LEU A 284 10.76 -27.34 -27.23
C LEU A 284 11.79 -28.44 -27.50
N THR A 285 13.00 -28.03 -27.80
CA THR A 285 14.17 -28.93 -27.82
C THR A 285 14.48 -29.45 -26.43
N GLU A 286 15.27 -30.53 -26.34
CA GLU A 286 15.71 -31.06 -25.05
C GLU A 286 16.58 -30.05 -24.27
N GLU A 287 17.41 -29.25 -24.99
CA GLU A 287 18.24 -28.21 -24.38
C GLU A 287 17.39 -27.08 -23.78
N GLU A 288 16.42 -26.57 -24.53
CA GLU A 288 15.49 -25.52 -24.05
C GLU A 288 14.66 -26.04 -22.86
N ARG A 289 14.20 -27.28 -22.91
CA ARG A 289 13.47 -27.91 -21.79
C ARG A 289 14.36 -28.01 -20.55
N ALA A 290 15.61 -28.43 -20.70
CA ALA A 290 16.58 -28.54 -19.60
C ALA A 290 16.89 -27.16 -18.97
N GLU A 291 16.96 -26.09 -19.76
CA GLU A 291 17.11 -24.73 -19.25
C GLU A 291 15.91 -24.29 -18.40
N TRP A 292 14.69 -24.55 -18.87
CA TRP A 292 13.46 -24.27 -18.11
C TRP A 292 13.38 -25.10 -16.82
N GLU A 293 13.80 -26.35 -16.85
CA GLU A 293 13.83 -27.22 -15.67
C GLU A 293 14.91 -26.76 -14.66
N LYS A 294 16.07 -26.32 -15.13
CA LYS A 294 17.16 -25.80 -14.28
C LYS A 294 16.75 -24.49 -13.57
N ALA A 295 15.98 -23.66 -14.24
CA ALA A 295 15.47 -22.40 -13.67
C ALA A 295 14.38 -22.63 -12.60
N TYR A 296 13.95 -23.88 -12.37
CA TYR A 296 12.86 -24.19 -11.46
C TYR A 296 13.24 -24.03 -10.00
N VAL A 297 12.45 -23.24 -9.29
CA VAL A 297 12.49 -23.17 -7.83
C VAL A 297 11.21 -23.82 -7.29
N PRO A 298 11.31 -24.90 -6.50
CA PRO A 298 10.14 -25.54 -5.89
C PRO A 298 9.30 -24.56 -5.07
N LEU A 299 8.00 -24.73 -5.09
CA LEU A 299 7.06 -23.83 -4.39
C LEU A 299 7.35 -23.78 -2.88
N ASP A 300 7.75 -24.88 -2.27
CA ASP A 300 8.18 -24.91 -0.86
C ASP A 300 9.41 -24.03 -0.62
N THR A 301 10.33 -23.97 -1.60
CA THR A 301 11.49 -23.08 -1.53
C THR A 301 11.04 -21.60 -1.64
N VAL A 302 10.12 -21.27 -2.53
CA VAL A 302 9.54 -19.92 -2.64
C VAL A 302 8.87 -19.55 -1.31
N ARG A 303 8.07 -20.47 -0.75
CA ARG A 303 7.43 -20.29 0.56
C ARG A 303 8.45 -20.07 1.67
N TYR A 304 9.47 -20.93 1.76
CA TYR A 304 10.53 -20.79 2.76
C TYR A 304 11.20 -19.42 2.64
N ARG A 305 11.56 -19.01 1.44
CA ARG A 305 12.18 -17.71 1.18
C ARG A 305 11.28 -16.54 1.56
N ALA A 306 9.99 -16.61 1.22
CA ALA A 306 9.02 -15.56 1.54
C ALA A 306 8.85 -15.37 3.06
N LEU A 307 9.07 -16.43 3.85
CA LEU A 307 8.89 -16.44 5.29
C LEU A 307 10.19 -16.33 6.08
N ASP A 308 11.32 -16.62 5.45
CA ASP A 308 12.63 -16.49 6.11
C ASP A 308 12.89 -15.02 6.46
N GLY A 309 13.37 -14.73 7.62
CA GLY A 309 13.57 -13.36 8.08
C GLY A 309 12.35 -12.68 8.69
N ILE A 310 11.14 -13.22 8.56
CA ILE A 310 9.97 -12.72 9.26
C ILE A 310 9.80 -13.50 10.56
N LYS A 311 10.33 -12.96 11.66
CA LYS A 311 10.37 -13.63 12.97
C LYS A 311 9.19 -13.24 13.86
N GLN A 312 8.67 -12.03 13.68
CA GLN A 312 7.57 -11.52 14.47
C GLN A 312 6.28 -12.28 14.11
N THR A 313 5.59 -12.82 15.12
CA THR A 313 4.51 -13.80 14.94
C THR A 313 3.36 -13.29 14.07
N GLU A 314 2.91 -12.06 14.30
CA GLU A 314 1.75 -11.51 13.57
C GLU A 314 2.12 -11.19 12.11
N LEU A 315 3.34 -10.69 11.86
CA LEU A 315 3.84 -10.48 10.51
C LEU A 315 3.98 -11.81 9.77
N ARG A 316 4.46 -12.84 10.45
CA ARG A 316 4.61 -14.17 9.86
C ARG A 316 3.28 -14.81 9.49
N LYS A 317 2.27 -14.70 10.34
CA LYS A 317 0.90 -15.16 10.03
C LYS A 317 0.35 -14.47 8.78
N GLU A 318 0.56 -13.16 8.66
CA GLU A 318 0.10 -12.41 7.49
C GLU A 318 0.89 -12.79 6.24
N ALA A 319 2.21 -13.02 6.34
CA ALA A 319 3.02 -13.51 5.24
C ALA A 319 2.58 -14.90 4.76
N GLU A 320 2.27 -15.81 5.69
CA GLU A 320 1.70 -17.13 5.37
C GLU A 320 0.34 -17.03 4.68
N ARG A 321 -0.52 -16.12 5.15
CA ARG A 321 -1.80 -15.85 4.51
C ARG A 321 -1.62 -15.32 3.08
N LEU A 322 -0.72 -14.36 2.88
CA LEU A 322 -0.42 -13.78 1.55
C LEU A 322 0.11 -14.86 0.61
N PHE A 323 1.05 -15.70 1.09
CA PHE A 323 1.55 -16.83 0.30
C PHE A 323 0.41 -17.78 -0.10
N ALA A 324 -0.40 -18.22 0.87
CA ALA A 324 -1.52 -19.12 0.62
C ALA A 324 -2.51 -18.54 -0.41
N VAL A 325 -2.86 -17.27 -0.27
CA VAL A 325 -3.76 -16.59 -1.22
C VAL A 325 -3.15 -16.50 -2.61
N THR A 326 -1.85 -16.21 -2.71
CA THR A 326 -1.18 -16.04 -4.01
C THR A 326 -1.04 -17.36 -4.76
N PHE A 327 -0.68 -18.43 -4.07
CA PHE A 327 -0.44 -19.74 -4.67
C PHE A 327 -1.59 -20.74 -4.49
N ASP A 328 -2.74 -20.26 -4.01
CA ASP A 328 -3.95 -21.09 -4.00
C ASP A 328 -4.33 -21.46 -5.44
N GLU A 329 -4.40 -22.74 -5.71
CA GLU A 329 -4.77 -23.29 -7.03
C GLU A 329 -6.26 -23.09 -7.34
N SER A 330 -7.07 -22.68 -6.37
CA SER A 330 -8.46 -22.35 -6.62
C SER A 330 -8.54 -21.15 -7.57
N PHE A 331 -9.25 -21.34 -8.66
CA PHE A 331 -9.41 -20.35 -9.72
C PHE A 331 -10.24 -19.13 -9.27
N THR A 332 -11.14 -19.38 -8.32
CA THR A 332 -12.03 -18.38 -7.73
C THR A 332 -12.03 -18.49 -6.21
N TYR A 333 -12.44 -17.40 -5.54
CA TYR A 333 -12.69 -17.39 -4.09
C TYR A 333 -13.96 -16.58 -3.79
N PRO A 334 -14.65 -16.86 -2.68
CA PRO A 334 -15.84 -16.10 -2.29
C PRO A 334 -15.47 -14.66 -1.96
N ILE A 335 -16.43 -13.74 -2.11
CA ILE A 335 -16.26 -12.37 -1.64
C ILE A 335 -15.93 -12.44 -0.13
N PRO A 336 -14.81 -11.80 0.31
CA PRO A 336 -14.42 -11.83 1.71
C PRO A 336 -15.48 -11.22 2.64
N GLU A 337 -15.44 -11.59 3.92
CA GLU A 337 -16.24 -10.93 4.94
C GLU A 337 -15.61 -9.58 5.31
N GLY A 338 -16.42 -8.56 5.49
CA GLY A 338 -15.97 -7.24 5.89
C GLY A 338 -16.89 -6.12 5.45
N ASP A 339 -16.53 -4.91 5.87
CA ASP A 339 -17.18 -3.69 5.39
C ASP A 339 -17.01 -3.59 3.87
N GLY A 340 -18.06 -3.18 3.17
CA GLY A 340 -18.06 -3.12 1.69
C GLY A 340 -18.60 -4.38 1.00
N LYS A 341 -18.68 -5.56 1.66
CA LYS A 341 -19.23 -6.79 1.06
C LYS A 341 -20.62 -6.58 0.50
N ALA A 342 -21.53 -6.03 1.31
CA ALA A 342 -22.91 -5.78 0.91
C ALA A 342 -23.01 -4.80 -0.27
N LEU A 343 -22.13 -3.81 -0.32
CA LEU A 343 -22.03 -2.86 -1.43
C LEU A 343 -21.59 -3.57 -2.72
N LEU A 344 -20.52 -4.36 -2.65
CA LEU A 344 -20.03 -5.11 -3.81
C LEU A 344 -21.08 -6.09 -4.33
N GLU A 345 -21.69 -6.86 -3.44
CA GLU A 345 -22.76 -7.82 -3.80
C GLU A 345 -23.95 -7.11 -4.47
N LYS A 346 -24.36 -5.95 -3.96
CA LYS A 346 -25.41 -5.14 -4.55
C LYS A 346 -25.05 -4.65 -5.97
N ILE A 347 -23.80 -4.24 -6.19
CA ILE A 347 -23.33 -3.75 -7.50
C ILE A 347 -23.30 -4.90 -8.52
N ILE A 348 -22.81 -6.09 -8.14
CA ILE A 348 -22.67 -7.21 -9.08
C ILE A 348 -23.94 -8.04 -9.25
N GLN A 349 -24.90 -7.93 -8.34
CA GLN A 349 -26.13 -8.72 -8.36
C GLN A 349 -26.90 -8.69 -9.70
N PRO A 350 -27.02 -7.55 -10.41
CA PRO A 350 -27.72 -7.50 -11.71
C PRO A 350 -27.04 -8.33 -12.82
N TYR A 351 -25.79 -8.71 -12.61
CA TYR A 351 -24.95 -9.39 -13.63
C TYR A 351 -24.72 -10.87 -13.34
N ARG A 352 -25.45 -11.47 -12.40
CA ARG A 352 -25.39 -12.92 -12.14
C ARG A 352 -25.59 -13.71 -13.42
N GLY A 353 -24.79 -14.78 -13.59
CA GLY A 353 -24.75 -15.57 -14.80
C GLY A 353 -23.76 -15.06 -15.87
N LYS A 354 -23.10 -13.93 -15.64
CA LYS A 354 -22.06 -13.39 -16.51
C LYS A 354 -20.76 -13.16 -15.73
N PHE A 355 -19.64 -13.17 -16.43
CA PHE A 355 -18.42 -12.57 -15.89
C PHE A 355 -18.59 -11.05 -15.78
N VAL A 356 -18.10 -10.48 -14.71
CA VAL A 356 -18.12 -9.03 -14.49
C VAL A 356 -16.70 -8.55 -14.32
N LEU A 357 -16.21 -7.75 -15.26
CA LEU A 357 -14.95 -7.01 -15.09
C LEU A 357 -15.27 -5.66 -14.47
N ILE A 358 -14.72 -5.39 -13.30
CA ILE A 358 -14.89 -4.16 -12.54
C ILE A 358 -13.63 -3.31 -12.72
N ASP A 359 -13.79 -2.07 -13.18
CA ASP A 359 -12.75 -1.05 -13.24
C ASP A 359 -12.97 -0.03 -12.12
N PHE A 360 -12.02 0.08 -11.19
CA PHE A 360 -12.02 1.09 -10.13
C PHE A 360 -11.26 2.32 -10.58
N TRP A 361 -11.92 3.47 -10.59
CA TRP A 361 -11.35 4.71 -11.09
C TRP A 361 -11.82 5.97 -10.35
N ALA A 362 -11.24 7.14 -10.67
CA ALA A 362 -11.68 8.45 -10.16
C ALA A 362 -11.30 9.57 -11.13
N MET A 363 -11.99 10.70 -11.03
CA MET A 363 -11.70 11.90 -11.85
C MET A 363 -10.29 12.45 -11.66
N TRP A 364 -9.73 12.36 -10.45
CA TRP A 364 -8.35 12.78 -10.14
C TRP A 364 -7.29 11.78 -10.59
N CYS A 365 -7.66 10.57 -10.98
CA CYS A 365 -6.74 9.51 -11.40
C CYS A 365 -6.39 9.64 -12.89
N GLY A 366 -5.26 10.26 -13.19
CA GLY A 366 -4.76 10.41 -14.57
C GLY A 366 -4.59 9.09 -15.33
N PRO A 367 -3.86 8.10 -14.76
CA PRO A 367 -3.71 6.78 -15.38
C PRO A 367 -5.05 6.06 -15.65
N CYS A 368 -6.04 6.21 -14.74
CA CYS A 368 -7.36 5.62 -14.95
C CYS A 368 -8.06 6.20 -16.18
N LYS A 369 -8.08 7.54 -16.30
CA LYS A 369 -8.67 8.20 -17.47
C LYS A 369 -7.99 7.79 -18.76
N GLN A 370 -6.65 7.70 -18.75
CA GLN A 370 -5.90 7.25 -19.92
C GLN A 370 -6.27 5.81 -20.32
N ALA A 371 -6.43 4.90 -19.35
CA ALA A 371 -6.85 3.52 -19.60
C ALA A 371 -8.28 3.46 -20.16
N ILE A 372 -9.20 4.24 -19.60
CA ILE A 372 -10.58 4.36 -20.09
C ILE A 372 -10.61 4.88 -21.54
N GLU A 373 -9.85 5.90 -21.88
CA GLU A 373 -9.82 6.47 -23.22
C GLU A 373 -9.24 5.48 -24.24
N LYS A 374 -8.14 4.82 -23.89
CA LYS A 374 -7.48 3.83 -24.75
C LYS A 374 -8.30 2.56 -24.97
N SER A 375 -9.10 2.15 -23.98
CA SER A 375 -9.94 0.94 -24.08
C SER A 375 -11.27 1.15 -24.84
N ARG A 376 -11.50 2.30 -25.47
CA ARG A 376 -12.77 2.63 -26.15
C ARG A 376 -13.18 1.59 -27.19
N GLU A 377 -12.26 1.13 -28.00
CA GLU A 377 -12.51 0.12 -29.03
C GLU A 377 -12.89 -1.24 -28.41
N LEU A 378 -12.11 -1.71 -27.44
CA LEU A 378 -12.41 -2.93 -26.69
C LEU A 378 -13.79 -2.87 -26.03
N ARG A 379 -14.13 -1.76 -25.39
CA ARG A 379 -15.46 -1.57 -24.77
C ARG A 379 -16.60 -1.62 -25.78
N SER A 380 -16.37 -1.09 -26.99
CA SER A 380 -17.35 -1.19 -28.07
C SER A 380 -17.57 -2.65 -28.49
N GLN A 381 -16.50 -3.44 -28.58
CA GLN A 381 -16.58 -4.87 -28.91
C GLN A 381 -17.26 -5.67 -27.78
N LEU A 382 -17.06 -5.27 -26.51
CA LEU A 382 -17.62 -5.98 -25.35
C LEU A 382 -19.06 -5.60 -25.01
N LYS A 383 -19.59 -4.51 -25.59
CA LYS A 383 -20.90 -3.95 -25.23
C LYS A 383 -22.04 -5.00 -25.28
N ASP A 384 -22.05 -5.81 -26.36
CA ASP A 384 -23.07 -6.83 -26.59
C ASP A 384 -22.57 -8.25 -26.30
N ASN A 385 -21.44 -8.39 -25.58
CA ASN A 385 -20.92 -9.70 -25.22
C ASN A 385 -21.91 -10.41 -24.26
N PRO A 386 -22.37 -11.63 -24.61
CA PRO A 386 -23.36 -12.33 -23.78
C PRO A 386 -22.80 -12.82 -22.44
N ASP A 387 -21.50 -13.09 -22.37
CA ASP A 387 -20.83 -13.75 -21.25
C ASP A 387 -20.06 -12.81 -20.33
N LEU A 388 -19.70 -11.61 -20.80
CA LEU A 388 -18.87 -10.66 -20.06
C LEU A 388 -19.52 -9.28 -20.00
N ARG A 389 -19.55 -8.68 -18.81
CA ARG A 389 -19.95 -7.29 -18.58
C ARG A 389 -18.79 -6.51 -18.00
N LEU A 390 -18.51 -5.34 -18.57
CA LEU A 390 -17.58 -4.37 -18.01
C LEU A 390 -18.37 -3.29 -17.27
N ILE A 391 -18.05 -3.08 -16.00
CA ILE A 391 -18.65 -2.04 -15.16
C ILE A 391 -17.57 -1.13 -14.57
N PHE A 392 -17.95 0.08 -14.22
CA PHE A 392 -17.06 1.10 -13.68
C PHE A 392 -17.50 1.53 -12.29
N ILE A 393 -16.63 1.40 -11.30
CA ILE A 393 -16.85 1.94 -9.96
C ILE A 393 -16.02 3.20 -9.83
N ALA A 394 -16.70 4.35 -9.75
CA ALA A 394 -16.08 5.67 -9.70
C ALA A 394 -16.04 6.21 -8.27
N GLN A 395 -14.88 6.59 -7.75
CA GLN A 395 -14.87 7.42 -6.54
C GLN A 395 -15.35 8.83 -6.89
N GLU A 396 -16.56 9.15 -6.46
CA GLU A 396 -17.19 10.44 -6.65
C GLU A 396 -18.21 10.73 -5.53
N ASP A 397 -17.88 11.67 -4.66
CA ASP A 397 -18.71 11.99 -3.49
C ASP A 397 -19.95 12.82 -3.83
N GLN A 398 -19.94 13.51 -4.97
CA GLN A 398 -21.01 14.40 -5.40
C GLN A 398 -21.46 14.16 -6.86
N PRO A 399 -21.86 12.93 -7.23
CA PRO A 399 -22.09 12.58 -8.63
C PRO A 399 -23.23 13.37 -9.29
N LYS A 400 -24.19 13.87 -8.51
CA LYS A 400 -25.32 14.64 -9.02
C LYS A 400 -25.00 16.11 -9.30
N SER A 401 -24.02 16.70 -8.61
CA SER A 401 -23.64 18.12 -8.69
C SER A 401 -22.29 18.34 -9.38
N ASN A 402 -21.46 17.31 -9.56
CA ASN A 402 -20.18 17.42 -10.24
C ASN A 402 -20.37 17.37 -11.77
N GLU A 403 -20.49 18.52 -12.40
CA GLU A 403 -20.68 18.62 -13.85
C GLU A 403 -19.49 18.06 -14.65
N THR A 404 -18.26 18.22 -14.15
CA THR A 404 -17.07 17.67 -14.80
C THR A 404 -17.10 16.14 -14.85
N TYR A 405 -17.53 15.50 -13.76
CA TYR A 405 -17.74 14.06 -13.71
C TYR A 405 -18.80 13.60 -14.71
N LYS A 406 -19.96 14.25 -14.70
CA LYS A 406 -21.06 13.92 -15.63
C LYS A 406 -20.65 14.06 -17.09
N GLN A 407 -19.96 15.15 -17.42
CA GLN A 407 -19.44 15.39 -18.76
C GLN A 407 -18.47 14.27 -19.16
N TYR A 408 -17.48 13.94 -18.31
CA TYR A 408 -16.52 12.89 -18.60
C TYR A 408 -17.20 11.53 -18.83
N VAL A 409 -18.15 11.15 -17.97
CA VAL A 409 -18.91 9.90 -18.12
C VAL A 409 -19.71 9.89 -19.44
N SER A 410 -20.37 11.00 -19.79
CA SER A 410 -21.15 11.08 -21.03
C SER A 410 -20.29 10.99 -22.29
N GLU A 411 -19.07 11.52 -22.25
CA GLU A 411 -18.15 11.52 -23.39
C GLU A 411 -17.36 10.21 -23.55
N ASN A 412 -16.99 9.61 -22.43
CA ASN A 412 -16.04 8.48 -22.43
C ASN A 412 -16.67 7.15 -22.00
N LEU A 413 -17.76 7.14 -21.27
CA LEU A 413 -18.40 5.95 -20.71
C LEU A 413 -19.89 5.84 -21.11
N LEU A 414 -20.30 6.49 -22.19
CA LEU A 414 -21.68 6.45 -22.66
C LEU A 414 -22.14 5.01 -22.91
N GLY A 415 -23.24 4.62 -22.23
CA GLY A 415 -23.82 3.28 -22.31
C GLY A 415 -23.07 2.22 -21.48
N ALA A 416 -22.05 2.60 -20.70
CA ALA A 416 -21.44 1.73 -19.70
C ALA A 416 -22.17 1.82 -18.36
N ASP A 417 -22.11 0.74 -17.59
CA ASP A 417 -22.65 0.71 -16.23
C ASP A 417 -21.66 1.36 -15.26
N CYS A 418 -21.98 2.56 -14.80
CA CYS A 418 -21.16 3.35 -13.89
C CYS A 418 -21.81 3.46 -12.53
N TYR A 419 -21.04 3.12 -11.48
CA TYR A 419 -21.44 3.17 -10.08
C TYR A 419 -20.60 4.20 -9.34
N PRO A 420 -21.10 5.43 -9.14
CA PRO A 420 -20.43 6.39 -8.29
C PRO A 420 -20.56 5.97 -6.81
N ILE A 421 -19.42 5.94 -6.13
CA ILE A 421 -19.33 5.62 -4.70
C ILE A 421 -18.55 6.72 -3.98
N SER A 422 -18.81 6.88 -2.70
CA SER A 422 -18.07 7.81 -1.84
C SER A 422 -16.63 7.34 -1.61
N ARG A 423 -15.77 8.25 -1.16
CA ARG A 423 -14.42 7.91 -0.73
C ARG A 423 -14.41 6.81 0.33
N LYS A 424 -15.31 6.90 1.32
CA LYS A 424 -15.46 5.90 2.36
C LYS A 424 -15.78 4.50 1.81
N GLU A 425 -16.71 4.43 0.86
CA GLU A 425 -17.08 3.16 0.23
C GLU A 425 -15.93 2.58 -0.61
N LEU A 426 -15.16 3.44 -1.30
CA LEU A 426 -13.95 2.98 -1.99
C LEU A 426 -12.94 2.40 -1.00
N ASP A 427 -12.68 3.07 0.13
CA ASP A 427 -11.74 2.59 1.15
C ASP A 427 -12.19 1.23 1.73
N GLN A 428 -13.49 1.03 1.95
CA GLN A 428 -14.05 -0.25 2.36
C GLN A 428 -13.83 -1.35 1.30
N LEU A 429 -14.01 -1.04 0.02
CA LEU A 429 -13.75 -1.99 -1.07
C LEU A 429 -12.26 -2.26 -1.24
N MET A 430 -11.39 -1.26 -1.08
CA MET A 430 -9.94 -1.43 -1.10
C MET A 430 -9.47 -2.37 0.01
N GLU A 431 -10.03 -2.24 1.21
CA GLU A 431 -9.73 -3.13 2.33
C GLU A 431 -10.29 -4.54 2.10
N LEU A 432 -11.55 -4.66 1.69
CA LEU A 432 -12.21 -5.93 1.40
C LEU A 432 -11.45 -6.74 0.36
N LEU A 433 -11.05 -6.09 -0.72
CA LEU A 433 -10.45 -6.71 -1.91
C LEU A 433 -8.92 -6.65 -1.93
N GLN A 434 -8.33 -6.09 -0.84
CA GLN A 434 -6.89 -6.04 -0.59
C GLN A 434 -6.08 -5.36 -1.71
N PHE A 435 -6.57 -4.23 -2.25
CA PHE A 435 -5.80 -3.42 -3.17
C PHE A 435 -5.50 -2.02 -2.62
N ARG A 436 -4.43 -1.36 -3.12
CA ARG A 436 -3.87 -0.13 -2.52
C ARG A 436 -4.04 1.13 -3.35
N GLY A 437 -4.53 1.02 -4.56
CA GLY A 437 -4.65 2.18 -5.45
C GLY A 437 -5.44 1.88 -6.70
N ILE A 438 -5.71 2.91 -7.47
CA ILE A 438 -6.42 2.85 -8.76
C ILE A 438 -5.49 3.39 -9.88
N PRO A 439 -5.62 2.89 -11.13
CA PRO A 439 -6.61 1.93 -11.60
C PRO A 439 -6.43 0.53 -11.00
N HIS A 440 -7.53 -0.13 -10.69
CA HIS A 440 -7.53 -1.52 -10.24
C HIS A 440 -8.66 -2.28 -10.94
N TYR A 441 -8.43 -3.58 -11.20
CA TYR A 441 -9.36 -4.41 -11.95
C TYR A 441 -9.67 -5.68 -11.18
N ILE A 442 -10.95 -6.01 -11.08
CA ILE A 442 -11.43 -7.27 -10.47
C ILE A 442 -12.38 -7.94 -11.43
N THR A 443 -12.22 -9.25 -11.59
CA THR A 443 -13.15 -10.05 -12.35
C THR A 443 -13.96 -10.95 -11.41
N VAL A 444 -15.28 -10.90 -11.55
CA VAL A 444 -16.23 -11.74 -10.84
C VAL A 444 -16.77 -12.80 -11.79
N SER A 445 -16.85 -14.04 -11.36
CA SER A 445 -17.38 -15.17 -12.11
C SER A 445 -18.91 -15.16 -12.17
N PRO A 446 -19.54 -15.93 -13.06
CA PRO A 446 -21.00 -15.99 -13.19
C PRO A 446 -21.75 -16.36 -11.92
N ASP A 447 -21.15 -17.17 -11.04
CA ASP A 447 -21.68 -17.55 -9.73
C ASP A 447 -21.37 -16.52 -8.61
N GLY A 448 -20.68 -15.42 -8.95
CA GLY A 448 -20.40 -14.30 -8.05
C GLY A 448 -19.18 -14.47 -7.17
N GLN A 449 -18.26 -15.35 -7.52
CA GLN A 449 -16.96 -15.45 -6.87
C GLN A 449 -15.94 -14.55 -7.57
N ILE A 450 -14.89 -14.15 -6.86
CA ILE A 450 -13.82 -13.33 -7.41
C ILE A 450 -12.78 -14.22 -8.05
N LEU A 451 -12.35 -13.90 -9.27
CA LEU A 451 -11.23 -14.56 -9.93
C LEU A 451 -9.90 -14.09 -9.33
N ARG A 452 -9.01 -15.03 -9.04
CA ARG A 452 -7.67 -14.70 -8.53
C ARG A 452 -6.83 -13.96 -9.55
N ASN A 453 -6.95 -14.30 -10.82
CA ASN A 453 -6.28 -13.66 -11.93
C ASN A 453 -7.29 -12.82 -12.73
N SER A 454 -7.53 -11.61 -12.28
CA SER A 454 -8.47 -10.70 -12.93
C SER A 454 -8.01 -10.32 -14.33
N LEU A 455 -8.98 -10.21 -15.23
CA LEU A 455 -8.75 -9.55 -16.52
C LEU A 455 -8.33 -8.10 -16.29
N ASN A 456 -7.50 -7.57 -17.16
CA ASN A 456 -7.23 -6.15 -17.24
C ASN A 456 -7.03 -5.74 -18.71
N TYR A 457 -7.31 -4.50 -19.04
CA TYR A 457 -7.16 -3.96 -20.39
C TYR A 457 -6.09 -2.86 -20.48
N PHE A 458 -5.23 -2.77 -19.48
CA PHE A 458 -4.19 -1.75 -19.42
C PHE A 458 -3.14 -1.88 -20.54
N SER A 459 -2.95 -3.09 -21.06
CA SER A 459 -1.95 -3.39 -22.10
C SER A 459 -2.31 -2.96 -23.51
N ASN A 460 -3.49 -2.38 -23.75
CA ASN A 460 -4.00 -1.97 -25.09
C ASN A 460 -3.96 -3.05 -26.18
N ASN A 461 -3.93 -4.32 -25.82
CA ASN A 461 -3.97 -5.43 -26.76
C ASN A 461 -5.33 -6.14 -26.63
N ASN A 462 -6.27 -5.76 -27.52
CA ASN A 462 -7.63 -6.30 -27.52
C ASN A 462 -7.66 -7.81 -27.79
N ASP A 463 -6.78 -8.29 -28.67
CA ASP A 463 -6.71 -9.72 -29.02
C ASP A 463 -6.22 -10.53 -27.82
N LEU A 464 -5.19 -10.06 -27.13
CA LEU A 464 -4.70 -10.70 -25.92
C LEU A 464 -5.74 -10.68 -24.80
N PHE A 465 -6.51 -9.61 -24.65
CA PHE A 465 -7.60 -9.56 -23.69
C PHE A 465 -8.66 -10.62 -23.99
N MET A 466 -9.10 -10.72 -25.24
CA MET A 466 -10.11 -11.69 -25.68
C MET A 466 -9.61 -13.12 -25.55
N GLN A 467 -8.35 -13.39 -25.90
CA GLN A 467 -7.72 -14.69 -25.69
C GLN A 467 -7.74 -15.09 -24.22
N ARG A 468 -7.30 -14.22 -23.32
CA ARG A 468 -7.34 -14.46 -21.87
C ARG A 468 -8.76 -14.72 -21.35
N PHE A 469 -9.72 -13.96 -21.84
CA PHE A 469 -11.12 -14.18 -21.45
C PHE A 469 -11.62 -15.56 -21.85
N ILE A 470 -11.32 -16.02 -23.08
CA ILE A 470 -11.68 -17.35 -23.58
C ILE A 470 -11.02 -18.44 -22.73
N GLU A 471 -9.75 -18.30 -22.39
CA GLU A 471 -9.01 -19.23 -21.52
C GLU A 471 -9.64 -19.32 -20.13
N ILE A 472 -9.98 -18.18 -19.52
CA ILE A 472 -10.64 -18.11 -18.22
C ILE A 472 -11.99 -18.81 -18.25
N LYS A 473 -12.80 -18.52 -19.26
CA LYS A 473 -14.11 -19.16 -19.46
C LYS A 473 -13.98 -20.69 -19.61
N GLY A 474 -13.00 -21.16 -20.40
CA GLY A 474 -12.75 -22.58 -20.58
C GLY A 474 -12.26 -23.28 -19.32
N LYS A 475 -11.40 -22.66 -18.52
CA LYS A 475 -10.95 -23.20 -17.23
C LYS A 475 -12.11 -23.31 -16.23
N LEU A 476 -12.94 -22.28 -16.11
CA LEU A 476 -14.07 -22.29 -15.18
C LEU A 476 -15.11 -23.37 -15.56
N SER A 477 -15.42 -23.52 -16.85
CA SER A 477 -16.33 -24.58 -17.33
C SER A 477 -15.85 -25.98 -16.94
N LYS A 478 -14.56 -26.28 -17.13
CA LYS A 478 -13.97 -27.57 -16.73
C LYS A 478 -14.04 -27.80 -15.21
N ILE A 479 -13.81 -26.76 -14.39
CA ILE A 479 -13.91 -26.87 -12.93
C ILE A 479 -15.34 -27.16 -12.49
N ILE A 480 -16.34 -26.57 -13.13
CA ILE A 480 -17.76 -26.83 -12.84
C ILE A 480 -18.14 -28.24 -13.25
N GLU A 481 -17.71 -28.73 -14.40
CA GLU A 481 -17.96 -30.09 -14.88
C GLU A 481 -17.33 -31.16 -13.97
N THR A 482 -16.19 -30.87 -13.35
CA THR A 482 -15.52 -31.82 -12.42
C THR A 482 -16.13 -31.83 -11.02
N ARG A 483 -16.95 -30.84 -10.66
CA ARG A 483 -17.63 -30.76 -9.35
C ARG A 483 -19.05 -31.32 -9.35
N ASN A 484 -19.62 -31.59 -10.53
CA ASN A 484 -20.89 -32.27 -10.73
C ASN A 484 -20.69 -33.77 -11.04
#